data_28783e45f0c44b2dce2890cd7065777c
#
_entry.id   28783e45f0c44b2dce2890cd7065777c
#
_cell.length_a   1.000
_cell.length_b   1.000
_cell.length_c   1.000
_cell.angle_alpha   90.00
_cell.angle_beta   90.00
_cell.angle_gamma   90.00
#
_symmetry.space_group_name_H-M   'P 1'
#
loop_
_entity.id
_entity.type
_entity.pdbx_description
1 polymer ?
#
loop_
_entity_poly.entity_id
_entity_poly.type
_entity_poly.pdbx_seq_one_letter_code
_entity_poly.pdbx_strand_id
1 'polypeptide(L)'
;MNGVDFIMQNKSQSNMKNKKKIFALLGVIAAIIAIAIIIILCLRGCNSKNNSSSTPSSVSSNESELPKSTATANNTEKPTPTSTLEPTATATTVATPTAKPTETATVKPTVTVKPTQQPTPTPTPTPTPTPTPTPTPTIAVNVPPLSTQIGEVVKYGKYEQDNDTTNGKEDIEWIVLAKENNRILVTSKYSLDCQKYNSSHIDITWETCTLRSWLNNDFINNAFSSAEISKIPTVTVTADKNPNYNSDAGNDTQDKVFLLSLPEVTEYFTSSNERICFPTKYAIEQGAKTNLNQSWWWLRSAGSAQNSAAYIDYEGDIYYGGRGVNGDTVSVRPVLWIDL
;
A
#
# COMPACT_ATOMS: atom_id res chain seq x y z
N MET A 1 33.94 -7.26 -43.99
CA MET A 1 32.80 -7.60 -43.12
C MET A 1 32.81 -6.64 -41.97
N ASN A 2 31.84 -5.72 -41.92
CA ASN A 2 31.83 -4.64 -40.94
C ASN A 2 31.29 -5.18 -39.59
N GLY A 3 31.82 -4.71 -38.48
CA GLY A 3 31.50 -5.19 -37.12
C GLY A 3 29.99 -5.23 -36.78
N VAL A 4 29.16 -4.48 -37.51
CA VAL A 4 27.70 -4.46 -37.39
C VAL A 4 27.06 -5.77 -37.87
N ASP A 5 27.59 -6.37 -38.96
CA ASP A 5 27.06 -7.62 -39.50
C ASP A 5 27.36 -8.82 -38.59
N PHE A 6 28.50 -8.80 -37.89
CA PHE A 6 28.87 -9.86 -36.93
C PHE A 6 27.95 -9.82 -35.67
N ILE A 7 27.59 -8.60 -35.19
CA ILE A 7 26.70 -8.43 -34.04
C ILE A 7 25.25 -8.84 -34.39
N MET A 8 24.78 -8.53 -35.60
CA MET A 8 23.46 -8.93 -36.07
C MET A 8 23.34 -10.45 -36.25
N GLN A 9 24.36 -11.11 -36.79
CA GLN A 9 24.37 -12.56 -36.92
C GLN A 9 24.40 -13.28 -35.56
N ASN A 10 25.16 -12.79 -34.58
CA ASN A 10 25.20 -13.36 -33.23
C ASN A 10 23.86 -13.20 -32.48
N LYS A 11 23.18 -12.07 -32.67
CA LYS A 11 21.85 -11.82 -32.07
C LYS A 11 20.77 -12.71 -32.70
N SER A 12 20.84 -12.97 -34.01
CA SER A 12 19.96 -13.89 -34.72
C SER A 12 20.16 -15.34 -34.27
N GLN A 13 21.40 -15.80 -34.11
CA GLN A 13 21.75 -17.14 -33.62
C GLN A 13 21.32 -17.36 -32.16
N SER A 14 21.46 -16.35 -31.30
CA SER A 14 21.01 -16.40 -29.90
C SER A 14 19.48 -16.50 -29.81
N ASN A 15 18.73 -15.71 -30.60
CA ASN A 15 17.27 -15.76 -30.64
C ASN A 15 16.76 -17.13 -31.17
N MET A 16 17.46 -17.72 -32.14
CA MET A 16 17.07 -19.03 -32.67
C MET A 16 17.33 -20.17 -31.66
N LYS A 17 18.41 -20.08 -30.89
CA LYS A 17 18.69 -21.02 -29.78
C LYS A 17 17.66 -20.92 -28.66
N ASN A 18 17.25 -19.72 -28.29
CA ASN A 18 16.22 -19.50 -27.28
C ASN A 18 14.84 -20.00 -27.74
N LYS A 19 14.44 -19.75 -28.99
CA LYS A 19 13.20 -20.32 -29.55
C LYS A 19 13.20 -21.85 -29.53
N LYS A 20 14.31 -22.50 -29.89
CA LYS A 20 14.42 -23.97 -29.82
C LYS A 20 14.28 -24.49 -28.37
N LYS A 21 14.85 -23.82 -27.38
CA LYS A 21 14.69 -24.19 -25.96
C LYS A 21 13.26 -24.06 -25.50
N ILE A 22 12.55 -22.98 -25.89
CA ILE A 22 11.15 -22.76 -25.56
C ILE A 22 10.26 -23.84 -26.19
N PHE A 23 10.46 -24.21 -27.46
CA PHE A 23 9.71 -25.27 -28.08
C PHE A 23 9.98 -26.64 -27.46
N ALA A 24 11.21 -26.92 -27.04
CA ALA A 24 11.54 -28.16 -26.33
C ALA A 24 10.84 -28.24 -24.96
N LEU A 25 10.80 -27.09 -24.22
CA LEU A 25 10.12 -27.01 -22.92
C LEU A 25 8.61 -27.21 -23.06
N LEU A 26 7.98 -26.56 -24.06
CA LEU A 26 6.55 -26.73 -24.36
C LEU A 26 6.22 -28.21 -24.73
N GLY A 27 7.08 -28.88 -25.45
CA GLY A 27 6.93 -30.30 -25.75
C GLY A 27 6.95 -31.20 -24.50
N VAL A 28 7.85 -30.91 -23.55
CA VAL A 28 7.92 -31.65 -22.27
C VAL A 28 6.65 -31.40 -21.43
N ILE A 29 6.16 -30.17 -21.36
CA ILE A 29 4.93 -29.83 -20.63
C ILE A 29 3.72 -30.56 -21.25
N ALA A 30 3.60 -30.55 -22.56
CA ALA A 30 2.51 -31.27 -23.25
C ALA A 30 2.55 -32.80 -22.98
N ALA A 31 3.73 -33.40 -22.92
CA ALA A 31 3.89 -34.82 -22.57
C ALA A 31 3.47 -35.11 -21.12
N ILE A 32 3.82 -34.23 -20.17
CA ILE A 32 3.42 -34.39 -18.76
C ILE A 32 1.89 -34.26 -18.60
N ILE A 33 1.26 -33.32 -19.30
CA ILE A 33 -0.20 -33.20 -19.29
C ILE A 33 -0.89 -34.43 -19.86
N ALA A 34 -0.38 -34.98 -20.96
CA ALA A 34 -0.90 -36.23 -21.57
C ALA A 34 -0.81 -37.41 -20.60
N ILE A 35 0.31 -37.57 -19.90
CA ILE A 35 0.50 -38.62 -18.88
C ILE A 35 -0.48 -38.41 -17.71
N ALA A 36 -0.66 -37.20 -17.23
CA ALA A 36 -1.62 -36.89 -16.16
C ALA A 36 -3.08 -37.23 -16.54
N ILE A 37 -3.47 -36.93 -17.78
CA ILE A 37 -4.78 -37.30 -18.32
C ILE A 37 -4.97 -38.82 -18.37
N ILE A 38 -3.95 -39.56 -18.80
CA ILE A 38 -3.99 -41.05 -18.86
C ILE A 38 -4.14 -41.60 -17.44
N ILE A 39 -3.43 -41.10 -16.46
CA ILE A 39 -3.52 -41.52 -15.06
C ILE A 39 -4.93 -41.29 -14.53
N ILE A 40 -5.51 -40.11 -14.78
CA ILE A 40 -6.88 -39.79 -14.36
C ILE A 40 -7.92 -40.71 -14.99
N LEU A 41 -7.76 -41.02 -16.28
CA LEU A 41 -8.65 -41.94 -16.98
C LEU A 41 -8.51 -43.39 -16.45
N CYS A 42 -7.30 -43.84 -16.13
CA CYS A 42 -7.08 -45.14 -15.50
C CYS A 42 -7.69 -45.23 -14.11
N LEU A 43 -7.56 -44.21 -13.28
CA LEU A 43 -8.15 -44.13 -11.94
C LEU A 43 -9.70 -44.13 -12.00
N ARG A 44 -10.30 -43.47 -12.99
CA ARG A 44 -11.76 -43.50 -13.22
C ARG A 44 -12.25 -44.85 -13.73
N GLY A 45 -11.44 -45.56 -14.52
CA GLY A 45 -11.77 -46.87 -15.03
C GLY A 45 -11.79 -47.99 -13.97
N CYS A 46 -11.02 -47.86 -12.88
CA CYS A 46 -10.99 -48.84 -11.79
C CYS A 46 -12.17 -48.70 -10.80
N ASN A 47 -12.92 -47.59 -10.82
CA ASN A 47 -14.02 -47.39 -9.87
C ASN A 47 -15.38 -47.81 -10.41
N SER A 48 -15.46 -48.46 -11.61
CA SER A 48 -16.74 -48.85 -12.24
C SER A 48 -17.04 -50.35 -12.19
N LYS A 49 -16.34 -51.13 -11.40
CA LYS A 49 -16.55 -52.60 -11.33
C LYS A 49 -16.74 -53.16 -9.93
N ASN A 50 -17.54 -52.51 -9.08
CA ASN A 50 -18.06 -53.18 -7.87
C ASN A 50 -19.42 -52.59 -7.52
N ASN A 51 -20.44 -53.07 -8.21
CA ASN A 51 -21.80 -53.10 -7.71
C ASN A 51 -22.61 -54.12 -8.52
N SER A 52 -22.72 -55.34 -8.02
CA SER A 52 -23.85 -56.20 -8.32
C SER A 52 -24.05 -57.23 -7.21
N SER A 53 -25.24 -57.11 -6.65
CA SER A 53 -26.14 -58.14 -6.08
C SER A 53 -25.81 -58.72 -4.72
N SER A 54 -26.66 -58.38 -3.74
CA SER A 54 -27.67 -59.34 -3.25
C SER A 54 -28.51 -58.73 -2.12
N THR A 55 -29.80 -58.67 -2.31
CA THR A 55 -30.86 -58.67 -1.30
C THR A 55 -31.39 -60.11 -1.18
N PRO A 56 -32.19 -60.54 -0.17
CA PRO A 56 -32.88 -59.87 0.94
C PRO A 56 -32.84 -60.64 2.29
N SER A 57 -33.29 -60.06 3.39
CA SER A 57 -34.34 -60.56 4.29
C SER A 57 -34.35 -59.86 5.64
N SER A 58 -35.41 -59.14 5.85
CA SER A 58 -36.38 -59.11 6.97
C SER A 58 -35.90 -59.29 8.42
N VAL A 59 -36.47 -58.39 9.24
CA VAL A 59 -37.23 -58.57 10.47
C VAL A 59 -36.87 -57.59 11.59
N SER A 60 -37.87 -56.76 11.88
CA SER A 60 -38.46 -56.38 13.16
C SER A 60 -37.77 -55.40 14.10
N SER A 61 -38.45 -54.26 14.19
CA SER A 61 -38.90 -53.53 15.40
C SER A 61 -37.93 -53.30 16.56
N ASN A 62 -37.68 -52.04 16.84
CA ASN A 62 -38.25 -51.44 18.05
C ASN A 62 -38.15 -49.92 18.03
N GLU A 63 -39.27 -49.35 18.24
CA GLU A 63 -39.64 -47.99 18.60
C GLU A 63 -38.96 -47.57 19.91
N SER A 64 -38.41 -46.38 19.96
CA SER A 64 -38.28 -45.66 21.22
C SER A 64 -38.26 -44.14 20.98
N GLU A 65 -39.23 -43.58 21.57
CA GLU A 65 -39.77 -42.25 21.55
C GLU A 65 -38.77 -41.09 21.80
N LEU A 66 -39.13 -39.98 21.15
CA LEU A 66 -38.70 -38.59 21.36
C LEU A 66 -39.34 -38.04 22.65
N PRO A 67 -38.71 -37.24 23.45
CA PRO A 67 -39.44 -36.27 24.25
C PRO A 67 -39.40 -34.89 23.62
N LYS A 68 -40.59 -34.47 23.23
CA LYS A 68 -41.00 -33.14 22.86
C LYS A 68 -40.91 -32.24 24.10
N SER A 69 -40.05 -31.23 24.07
CA SER A 69 -40.07 -30.17 25.08
C SER A 69 -40.70 -28.91 24.55
N THR A 70 -41.72 -28.52 25.26
CA THR A 70 -42.67 -27.46 25.07
C THR A 70 -42.00 -26.07 25.20
N ALA A 71 -42.27 -25.21 24.27
CA ALA A 71 -41.96 -23.79 24.35
C ALA A 71 -42.88 -23.09 25.36
N THR A 72 -42.29 -22.46 26.36
CA THR A 72 -42.97 -21.46 27.19
C THR A 72 -42.44 -20.09 26.79
N ALA A 73 -43.32 -19.29 26.22
CA ALA A 73 -43.12 -17.89 25.96
C ALA A 73 -43.10 -17.12 27.27
N ASN A 74 -41.99 -16.44 27.58
CA ASN A 74 -41.98 -15.37 28.56
C ASN A 74 -41.74 -14.06 27.86
N ASN A 75 -42.80 -13.27 27.87
CA ASN A 75 -42.87 -11.87 27.54
C ASN A 75 -42.05 -11.08 28.56
N THR A 76 -40.99 -10.43 28.15
CA THR A 76 -40.33 -9.44 28.99
C THR A 76 -40.24 -8.15 28.23
N GLU A 77 -40.82 -7.13 28.83
CA GLU A 77 -41.02 -5.77 28.32
C GLU A 77 -39.73 -5.09 27.89
N LYS A 78 -39.85 -4.34 26.80
CA LYS A 78 -38.87 -3.43 26.24
C LYS A 78 -38.66 -2.24 27.21
N PRO A 79 -37.45 -1.94 27.72
CA PRO A 79 -37.22 -0.69 28.42
C PRO A 79 -37.26 0.51 27.45
N THR A 80 -38.09 1.46 27.78
CA THR A 80 -38.22 2.79 27.15
C THR A 80 -36.88 3.57 27.33
N PRO A 81 -36.35 4.22 26.29
CA PRO A 81 -35.17 5.06 26.46
C PRO A 81 -35.54 6.33 27.23
N THR A 82 -34.91 6.51 28.39
CA THR A 82 -34.93 7.74 29.17
C THR A 82 -34.15 8.81 28.45
N SER A 83 -34.81 9.91 28.10
CA SER A 83 -34.21 11.13 27.57
C SER A 83 -33.21 11.71 28.56
N THR A 84 -31.93 11.67 28.24
CA THR A 84 -30.91 12.42 28.96
C THR A 84 -30.85 13.83 28.41
N LEU A 85 -31.10 14.79 29.28
CA LEU A 85 -31.13 16.23 29.01
C LEU A 85 -29.75 16.70 28.49
N GLU A 86 -29.79 17.41 27.40
CA GLU A 86 -28.70 18.19 26.79
C GLU A 86 -28.18 19.24 27.78
N PRO A 87 -26.87 19.40 27.99
CA PRO A 87 -26.36 20.52 28.76
C PRO A 87 -26.46 21.82 27.97
N THR A 88 -27.23 22.74 28.49
CA THR A 88 -27.40 24.12 27.99
C THR A 88 -26.03 24.82 27.92
N ALA A 89 -25.69 25.33 26.76
CA ALA A 89 -24.52 26.17 26.56
C ALA A 89 -24.67 27.49 27.31
N THR A 90 -23.80 27.73 28.30
CA THR A 90 -23.68 29.00 28.99
C THR A 90 -22.98 29.99 28.07
N ALA A 91 -23.71 31.04 27.69
CA ALA A 91 -23.17 32.16 26.92
C ALA A 91 -22.12 32.92 27.74
N THR A 92 -20.87 32.89 27.28
CA THR A 92 -19.81 33.77 27.81
C THR A 92 -19.99 35.16 27.24
N THR A 93 -20.30 36.13 28.10
CA THR A 93 -20.41 37.55 27.77
C THR A 93 -19.03 38.08 27.37
N VAL A 94 -18.95 38.58 26.12
CA VAL A 94 -17.81 39.34 25.62
C VAL A 94 -17.75 40.68 26.34
N ALA A 95 -16.67 40.96 27.05
CA ALA A 95 -16.41 42.27 27.67
C ALA A 95 -16.09 43.32 26.58
N THR A 96 -16.86 44.39 26.57
CA THR A 96 -16.66 45.60 25.76
C THR A 96 -15.40 46.33 26.21
N PRO A 97 -14.46 46.74 25.35
CA PRO A 97 -13.30 47.51 25.77
C PRO A 97 -13.72 48.97 26.17
N THR A 98 -13.39 49.32 27.41
CA THR A 98 -13.59 50.68 27.97
C THR A 98 -12.61 51.65 27.28
N ALA A 99 -13.15 52.76 26.80
CA ALA A 99 -12.41 53.82 26.17
C ALA A 99 -11.40 54.48 27.15
N LYS A 100 -10.17 54.65 26.68
CA LYS A 100 -9.07 55.34 27.38
C LYS A 100 -9.37 56.87 27.44
N PRO A 101 -9.22 57.57 28.59
CA PRO A 101 -9.46 59.00 28.67
C PRO A 101 -8.40 59.79 27.86
N THR A 102 -8.91 60.79 27.14
CA THR A 102 -8.13 61.74 26.35
C THR A 102 -7.41 62.71 27.32
N GLU A 103 -6.10 62.79 27.26
CA GLU A 103 -5.31 63.78 28.00
C GLU A 103 -5.39 65.12 27.31
N THR A 104 -5.74 66.13 28.09
CA THR A 104 -5.79 67.52 27.69
C THR A 104 -4.39 68.08 27.57
N ALA A 105 -4.01 68.58 26.40
CA ALA A 105 -2.70 69.15 26.12
C ALA A 105 -2.54 70.53 26.86
N THR A 106 -1.60 70.60 27.78
CA THR A 106 -1.15 71.80 28.40
C THR A 106 -0.10 72.47 27.49
N VAL A 107 -0.42 73.71 27.05
CA VAL A 107 0.50 74.51 26.22
C VAL A 107 1.69 75.02 27.04
N LYS A 108 2.87 74.66 26.65
CA LYS A 108 4.17 75.08 27.19
C LYS A 108 4.67 76.31 26.46
N PRO A 109 5.25 77.32 27.17
CA PRO A 109 5.67 78.56 26.56
C PRO A 109 6.80 78.39 25.54
N THR A 110 6.73 79.21 24.48
CA THR A 110 7.64 79.28 23.36
C THR A 110 9.01 79.76 23.82
N VAL A 111 10.04 79.04 23.68
CA VAL A 111 11.44 79.43 23.82
C VAL A 111 11.99 79.79 22.42
N THR A 112 12.47 81.03 22.26
CA THR A 112 13.08 81.56 21.06
C THR A 112 14.45 80.91 20.94
N VAL A 113 14.68 80.06 19.95
CA VAL A 113 15.94 79.39 19.70
C VAL A 113 16.77 80.17 18.66
N LYS A 114 18.03 80.43 19.02
CA LYS A 114 19.08 81.02 18.19
C LYS A 114 19.35 80.04 16.99
N PRO A 115 19.67 80.53 15.76
CA PRO A 115 19.96 79.62 14.62
C PRO A 115 21.16 78.76 14.87
N THR A 116 20.94 77.44 14.92
CA THR A 116 21.98 76.47 14.99
C THR A 116 22.39 76.14 13.55
N GLN A 117 23.68 76.10 13.28
CA GLN A 117 24.24 75.72 11.97
C GLN A 117 23.74 74.33 11.57
N GLN A 118 23.34 74.21 10.31
CA GLN A 118 22.87 72.97 9.72
C GLN A 118 23.99 71.93 9.74
N PRO A 119 23.80 70.71 10.28
CA PRO A 119 24.82 69.67 10.23
C PRO A 119 25.08 69.27 8.80
N THR A 120 26.35 69.15 8.44
CA THR A 120 26.86 68.58 7.18
C THR A 120 26.31 67.16 7.03
N PRO A 121 25.73 66.74 5.89
CA PRO A 121 25.25 65.40 5.70
C PRO A 121 26.37 64.39 5.86
N THR A 122 26.19 63.46 6.80
CA THR A 122 27.07 62.31 6.97
C THR A 122 26.94 61.40 5.73
N PRO A 123 28.04 60.93 5.11
CA PRO A 123 27.94 60.05 3.94
C PRO A 123 27.14 58.78 4.29
N THR A 124 26.11 58.50 3.51
CA THR A 124 25.31 57.29 3.62
C THR A 124 26.22 56.09 3.36
N PRO A 125 26.29 55.07 4.23
CA PRO A 125 27.12 53.90 3.98
C PRO A 125 26.69 53.21 2.67
N THR A 126 27.66 52.96 1.80
CA THR A 126 27.48 52.17 0.57
C THR A 126 26.97 50.78 0.98
N PRO A 127 25.88 50.24 0.38
CA PRO A 127 25.42 48.90 0.71
C PRO A 127 26.50 47.88 0.45
N THR A 128 26.84 47.11 1.49
CA THR A 128 27.71 45.94 1.36
C THR A 128 27.05 44.94 0.41
N PRO A 129 27.75 44.42 -0.61
CA PRO A 129 27.15 43.44 -1.51
C PRO A 129 26.69 42.24 -0.72
N THR A 130 25.40 41.89 -0.89
CA THR A 130 24.79 40.66 -0.33
C THR A 130 25.55 39.48 -0.91
N PRO A 131 26.06 38.53 -0.08
CA PRO A 131 26.77 37.39 -0.60
C PRO A 131 25.88 36.62 -1.58
N THR A 132 26.34 36.38 -2.79
CA THR A 132 25.70 35.53 -3.77
C THR A 132 25.54 34.12 -3.14
N PRO A 133 24.34 33.51 -3.13
CA PRO A 133 24.18 32.20 -2.55
C PRO A 133 25.09 31.19 -3.26
N THR A 134 25.98 30.57 -2.50
CA THR A 134 26.80 29.47 -3.01
C THR A 134 25.87 28.36 -3.50
N PRO A 135 26.03 27.82 -4.72
CA PRO A 135 25.18 26.73 -5.19
C PRO A 135 25.31 25.56 -4.22
N THR A 136 24.22 25.16 -3.64
CA THR A 136 24.14 23.94 -2.83
C THR A 136 24.56 22.75 -3.71
N PRO A 137 25.47 21.89 -3.29
CA PRO A 137 25.87 20.74 -4.10
C PRO A 137 24.64 19.90 -4.41
N THR A 138 24.31 19.76 -5.68
CA THR A 138 23.23 18.86 -6.15
C THR A 138 23.71 17.43 -5.88
N ILE A 139 23.16 16.78 -4.86
CA ILE A 139 23.40 15.36 -4.62
C ILE A 139 22.80 14.60 -5.81
N ALA A 140 23.63 13.93 -6.57
CA ALA A 140 23.17 13.10 -7.68
C ALA A 140 22.29 11.98 -7.12
N VAL A 141 21.03 11.91 -7.56
CA VAL A 141 20.09 10.82 -7.19
C VAL A 141 20.48 9.59 -8.01
N ASN A 142 20.74 8.50 -7.32
CA ASN A 142 21.04 7.23 -7.97
C ASN A 142 19.72 6.54 -8.40
N VAL A 143 19.17 6.94 -9.55
CA VAL A 143 17.99 6.28 -10.14
C VAL A 143 18.42 5.03 -10.92
N PRO A 144 17.53 4.00 -11.03
CA PRO A 144 17.80 2.84 -11.86
C PRO A 144 18.06 3.24 -13.34
N PRO A 145 18.90 2.52 -14.04
CA PRO A 145 19.24 2.87 -15.43
C PRO A 145 18.07 2.64 -16.39
N LEU A 146 18.02 3.41 -17.48
CA LEU A 146 17.02 3.23 -18.57
C LEU A 146 16.99 1.82 -19.18
N SER A 147 18.06 1.04 -19.03
CA SER A 147 18.15 -0.35 -19.48
C SER A 147 17.41 -1.35 -18.59
N THR A 148 16.95 -0.92 -17.41
CA THR A 148 16.22 -1.77 -16.46
C THR A 148 15.02 -2.45 -17.12
N GLN A 149 14.85 -3.76 -16.87
CA GLN A 149 13.82 -4.60 -17.45
C GLN A 149 12.77 -5.04 -16.41
N ILE A 150 11.57 -5.40 -16.87
CA ILE A 150 10.53 -6.01 -16.02
C ILE A 150 11.07 -7.29 -15.37
N GLY A 151 10.79 -7.49 -14.09
CA GLY A 151 11.27 -8.63 -13.29
C GLY A 151 12.65 -8.42 -12.67
N GLU A 152 13.39 -7.38 -13.05
CA GLU A 152 14.67 -7.06 -12.39
C GLU A 152 14.43 -6.50 -10.98
N VAL A 153 15.43 -6.67 -10.13
CA VAL A 153 15.47 -6.08 -8.78
C VAL A 153 16.38 -4.86 -8.80
N VAL A 154 15.83 -3.73 -8.40
CA VAL A 154 16.55 -2.44 -8.29
C VAL A 154 16.57 -1.97 -6.85
N LYS A 155 17.54 -1.14 -6.49
CA LYS A 155 17.63 -0.50 -5.17
C LYS A 155 17.25 0.97 -5.28
N TYR A 156 16.35 1.42 -4.40
CA TYR A 156 15.94 2.81 -4.34
C TYR A 156 15.37 3.17 -2.97
N GLY A 157 15.87 4.23 -2.34
CA GLY A 157 15.52 4.59 -0.97
C GLY A 157 16.06 3.61 0.09
N LYS A 158 15.80 3.91 1.35
CA LYS A 158 16.25 3.16 2.52
C LYS A 158 15.17 3.08 3.57
N TYR A 159 14.99 1.93 4.16
CA TYR A 159 14.05 1.72 5.25
C TYR A 159 14.64 0.76 6.28
N GLU A 160 14.22 0.87 7.53
CA GLU A 160 14.61 -0.09 8.54
C GLU A 160 14.10 -1.47 8.20
N GLN A 161 14.96 -2.48 8.16
CA GLN A 161 14.57 -3.83 7.77
C GLN A 161 15.07 -4.92 8.72
N ASP A 162 16.25 -4.74 9.34
CA ASP A 162 16.82 -5.75 10.22
C ASP A 162 16.46 -5.57 11.72
N ASN A 163 15.68 -4.52 12.02
CA ASN A 163 15.25 -4.13 13.36
C ASN A 163 16.41 -3.74 14.31
N ASP A 164 17.52 -3.28 13.74
CA ASP A 164 18.62 -2.69 14.47
C ASP A 164 18.77 -1.20 14.13
N THR A 165 18.04 -0.35 14.82
CA THR A 165 18.03 1.10 14.59
C THR A 165 19.39 1.78 14.86
N THR A 166 20.39 1.05 15.35
CA THR A 166 21.72 1.59 15.66
C THR A 166 22.69 1.54 14.48
N ASN A 167 22.45 0.68 13.49
CA ASN A 167 23.28 0.50 12.31
C ASN A 167 22.85 1.31 11.08
N GLY A 168 21.65 1.92 11.14
CA GLY A 168 21.03 2.71 10.08
C GLY A 168 20.09 1.89 9.20
N LYS A 169 19.45 2.53 8.23
CA LYS A 169 18.44 1.93 7.35
C LYS A 169 19.10 1.20 6.18
N GLU A 170 18.54 0.04 5.80
CA GLU A 170 18.96 -0.76 4.66
C GLU A 170 18.38 -0.25 3.35
N ASP A 171 19.09 -0.51 2.24
CA ASP A 171 18.58 -0.25 0.89
C ASP A 171 17.30 -1.04 0.63
N ILE A 172 16.25 -0.37 0.16
CA ILE A 172 15.04 -1.06 -0.25
C ILE A 172 15.27 -1.71 -1.61
N GLU A 173 15.01 -3.00 -1.70
CA GLU A 173 14.97 -3.76 -2.96
C GLU A 173 13.55 -3.74 -3.54
N TRP A 174 13.45 -3.41 -4.83
CA TRP A 174 12.20 -3.30 -5.57
C TRP A 174 12.18 -4.23 -6.76
N ILE A 175 11.07 -4.91 -7.00
CA ILE A 175 10.82 -5.71 -8.21
C ILE A 175 10.13 -4.81 -9.24
N VAL A 176 10.67 -4.74 -10.45
CA VAL A 176 10.09 -3.98 -11.56
C VAL A 176 8.88 -4.72 -12.13
N LEU A 177 7.70 -4.13 -12.02
CA LEU A 177 6.42 -4.69 -12.49
C LEU A 177 6.09 -4.25 -13.92
N ALA A 178 6.33 -2.98 -14.23
CA ALA A 178 6.03 -2.40 -15.54
C ALA A 178 7.05 -1.31 -15.91
N LYS A 179 7.09 -0.98 -17.20
CA LYS A 179 7.93 0.10 -17.73
C LYS A 179 7.15 0.88 -18.77
N GLU A 180 7.10 2.18 -18.58
CA GLU A 180 6.45 3.12 -19.50
C GLU A 180 7.37 4.31 -19.77
N ASN A 181 7.68 4.56 -21.03
CA ASN A 181 8.58 5.66 -21.42
C ASN A 181 9.89 5.65 -20.58
N ASN A 182 10.10 6.71 -19.79
CA ASN A 182 11.27 6.88 -18.93
C ASN A 182 10.97 6.63 -17.44
N ARG A 183 9.98 5.78 -17.12
CA ARG A 183 9.65 5.42 -15.73
C ARG A 183 9.39 3.92 -15.58
N ILE A 184 9.59 3.43 -14.40
CA ILE A 184 9.31 2.04 -14.02
C ILE A 184 8.33 2.01 -12.84
N LEU A 185 7.36 1.08 -12.90
CA LEU A 185 6.52 0.72 -11.76
C LEU A 185 7.24 -0.35 -10.97
N VAL A 186 7.33 -0.16 -9.66
CA VAL A 186 8.02 -1.09 -8.79
C VAL A 186 7.19 -1.42 -7.56
N THR A 187 7.29 -2.67 -7.07
CA THR A 187 6.80 -3.08 -5.75
C THR A 187 7.96 -3.50 -4.88
N SER A 188 7.88 -3.27 -3.57
CA SER A 188 8.95 -3.75 -2.69
C SER A 188 9.07 -5.27 -2.77
N LYS A 189 10.31 -5.78 -2.74
CA LYS A 189 10.61 -7.22 -2.76
C LYS A 189 10.13 -7.91 -1.49
N TYR A 190 10.24 -7.22 -0.36
CA TYR A 190 9.83 -7.66 0.96
C TYR A 190 8.66 -6.80 1.46
N SER A 191 7.85 -7.33 2.36
CA SER A 191 6.94 -6.50 3.16
C SER A 191 7.78 -5.71 4.15
N LEU A 192 7.68 -4.37 4.10
CA LEU A 192 8.59 -3.47 4.81
C LEU A 192 8.10 -3.10 6.20
N ASP A 193 6.79 -3.14 6.42
CA ASP A 193 6.16 -2.69 7.67
C ASP A 193 4.88 -3.48 7.94
N CYS A 194 4.24 -3.26 9.08
CA CYS A 194 2.93 -3.80 9.42
C CYS A 194 2.04 -2.68 9.94
N GLN A 195 1.02 -2.34 9.18
CA GLN A 195 0.10 -1.24 9.47
C GLN A 195 -1.35 -1.68 9.29
N LYS A 196 -2.26 -1.12 10.09
CA LYS A 196 -3.69 -1.27 9.85
C LYS A 196 -4.06 -0.58 8.54
N TYR A 197 -4.96 -1.19 7.76
CA TYR A 197 -5.51 -0.51 6.58
C TYR A 197 -6.24 0.77 6.98
N ASN A 198 -7.00 0.70 8.08
CA ASN A 198 -7.57 1.88 8.74
C ASN A 198 -7.48 1.74 10.26
N SER A 199 -7.21 2.84 10.96
CA SER A 199 -7.03 2.85 12.42
C SER A 199 -8.27 2.37 13.19
N SER A 200 -9.47 2.61 12.64
CA SER A 200 -10.76 2.23 13.22
C SER A 200 -11.48 1.22 12.32
N HIS A 201 -12.29 0.33 12.93
CA HIS A 201 -13.13 -0.64 12.20
C HIS A 201 -14.44 0.01 11.75
N ILE A 202 -14.36 0.79 10.68
CA ILE A 202 -15.50 1.52 10.08
C ILE A 202 -15.52 1.26 8.57
N ASP A 203 -16.63 1.60 7.93
CA ASP A 203 -16.71 1.63 6.47
C ASP A 203 -15.73 2.66 5.92
N ILE A 204 -14.86 2.24 5.01
CA ILE A 204 -13.75 3.05 4.48
C ILE A 204 -13.39 2.62 3.06
N THR A 205 -12.82 3.54 2.28
CA THR A 205 -12.24 3.28 0.97
C THR A 205 -10.74 3.57 0.99
N TRP A 206 -10.02 3.18 -0.07
CA TRP A 206 -8.62 3.56 -0.24
C TRP A 206 -8.44 5.08 -0.15
N GLU A 207 -9.35 5.84 -0.75
CA GLU A 207 -9.29 7.31 -0.80
C GLU A 207 -9.07 7.96 0.56
N THR A 208 -9.70 7.42 1.61
CA THR A 208 -9.75 8.06 2.93
C THR A 208 -9.11 7.25 4.05
N CYS A 209 -8.57 6.05 3.77
CA CYS A 209 -7.98 5.20 4.79
C CYS A 209 -6.67 5.76 5.36
N THR A 210 -6.38 5.40 6.62
CA THR A 210 -5.17 5.87 7.30
C THR A 210 -3.88 5.30 6.70
N LEU A 211 -3.92 4.09 6.11
CA LEU A 211 -2.75 3.49 5.46
C LEU A 211 -2.28 4.28 4.25
N ARG A 212 -3.20 4.75 3.40
CA ARG A 212 -2.86 5.63 2.28
C ARG A 212 -2.20 6.92 2.76
N SER A 213 -2.78 7.54 3.80
CA SER A 213 -2.22 8.75 4.40
C SER A 213 -0.80 8.49 4.93
N TRP A 214 -0.58 7.39 5.65
CA TRP A 214 0.73 7.00 6.18
C TRP A 214 1.75 6.76 5.05
N LEU A 215 1.37 6.06 3.98
CA LEU A 215 2.26 5.81 2.83
C LEU A 215 2.75 7.10 2.17
N ASN A 216 1.86 8.09 2.00
CA ASN A 216 2.16 9.33 1.30
C ASN A 216 2.69 10.46 2.20
N ASN A 217 2.77 10.25 3.51
CA ASN A 217 3.35 11.20 4.46
C ASN A 217 4.51 10.57 5.24
N ASP A 218 4.24 9.60 6.12
CA ASP A 218 5.26 9.07 7.03
C ASP A 218 6.25 8.17 6.31
N PHE A 219 5.77 7.17 5.56
CA PHE A 219 6.62 6.21 4.87
C PHE A 219 7.50 6.90 3.83
N ILE A 220 6.93 7.72 2.93
CA ILE A 220 7.70 8.34 1.84
C ILE A 220 8.82 9.24 2.38
N ASN A 221 8.56 10.02 3.43
CA ASN A 221 9.56 10.91 4.03
C ASN A 221 10.58 10.16 4.90
N ASN A 222 10.23 8.96 5.38
CA ASN A 222 11.12 8.10 6.13
C ASN A 222 12.02 7.26 5.22
N ALA A 223 11.50 6.84 4.07
CA ALA A 223 12.18 5.93 3.15
C ALA A 223 13.05 6.63 2.10
N PHE A 224 12.77 7.89 1.77
CA PHE A 224 13.41 8.58 0.66
C PHE A 224 13.90 9.97 1.04
N SER A 225 15.04 10.37 0.51
CA SER A 225 15.52 11.76 0.54
C SER A 225 14.61 12.64 -0.34
N SER A 226 14.63 13.96 -0.11
CA SER A 226 13.90 14.92 -0.95
C SER A 226 14.27 14.84 -2.44
N ALA A 227 15.52 14.53 -2.75
CA ALA A 227 15.99 14.33 -4.10
C ALA A 227 15.42 13.07 -4.73
N GLU A 228 15.32 11.95 -3.99
CA GLU A 228 14.65 10.72 -4.44
C GLU A 228 13.14 10.93 -4.58
N ILE A 229 12.48 11.62 -3.63
CA ILE A 229 11.05 11.94 -3.72
C ILE A 229 10.72 12.75 -4.99
N SER A 230 11.65 13.59 -5.46
CA SER A 230 11.46 14.35 -6.70
C SER A 230 11.38 13.46 -7.96
N LYS A 231 11.89 12.23 -7.89
CA LYS A 231 11.86 11.21 -8.93
C LYS A 231 10.69 10.22 -8.78
N ILE A 232 9.89 10.36 -7.73
CA ILE A 232 8.65 9.61 -7.53
C ILE A 232 7.49 10.50 -7.95
N PRO A 233 6.91 10.32 -9.16
CA PRO A 233 5.84 11.16 -9.64
C PRO A 233 4.55 10.90 -8.84
N THR A 234 3.71 11.93 -8.73
CA THR A 234 2.32 11.73 -8.31
C THR A 234 1.54 11.19 -9.50
N VAL A 235 0.85 10.08 -9.30
CA VAL A 235 0.06 9.41 -10.36
C VAL A 235 -1.39 9.26 -9.94
N THR A 236 -2.28 9.14 -10.93
CA THR A 236 -3.65 8.73 -10.67
C THR A 236 -3.68 7.23 -10.37
N VAL A 237 -4.20 6.88 -9.20
CA VAL A 237 -4.42 5.51 -8.75
C VAL A 237 -5.91 5.23 -8.84
N THR A 238 -6.30 4.31 -9.71
CA THR A 238 -7.71 4.01 -10.01
C THR A 238 -8.41 3.33 -8.84
N ALA A 239 -9.68 3.67 -8.63
CA ALA A 239 -10.55 3.04 -7.65
C ALA A 239 -11.16 1.75 -8.25
N ASP A 240 -10.35 0.68 -8.28
CA ASP A 240 -10.75 -0.60 -8.86
C ASP A 240 -11.73 -1.35 -7.96
N LYS A 241 -12.89 -1.69 -8.51
CA LYS A 241 -13.91 -2.47 -7.82
C LYS A 241 -13.45 -3.91 -7.55
N ASN A 242 -13.90 -4.46 -6.44
CA ASN A 242 -13.73 -5.88 -6.18
C ASN A 242 -14.60 -6.68 -7.18
N PRO A 243 -14.03 -7.59 -7.99
CA PRO A 243 -14.79 -8.32 -9.00
C PRO A 243 -15.81 -9.32 -8.41
N ASN A 244 -15.64 -9.71 -7.15
CA ASN A 244 -16.46 -10.74 -6.49
C ASN A 244 -17.53 -10.16 -5.54
N TYR A 245 -17.43 -8.85 -5.21
CA TYR A 245 -18.31 -8.20 -4.23
C TYR A 245 -18.71 -6.81 -4.70
N ASN A 246 -19.82 -6.31 -4.18
CA ASN A 246 -20.37 -5.00 -4.55
C ASN A 246 -19.97 -3.90 -3.53
N SER A 247 -18.79 -4.02 -2.92
CA SER A 247 -18.25 -2.99 -2.05
C SER A 247 -17.84 -1.76 -2.86
N ASP A 248 -17.98 -0.58 -2.27
CA ASP A 248 -17.59 0.67 -2.90
C ASP A 248 -16.06 0.79 -2.96
N ALA A 249 -15.54 1.12 -4.12
CA ALA A 249 -14.10 1.35 -4.32
C ALA A 249 -13.66 2.77 -3.92
N GLY A 250 -14.61 3.71 -3.78
CA GLY A 250 -14.34 5.13 -3.60
C GLY A 250 -14.02 5.83 -4.91
N ASN A 251 -13.28 6.93 -4.82
CA ASN A 251 -12.80 7.70 -5.95
C ASN A 251 -11.33 7.42 -6.27
N ASP A 252 -10.93 7.72 -7.51
CA ASP A 252 -9.52 7.73 -7.90
C ASP A 252 -8.73 8.70 -7.03
N THR A 253 -7.49 8.34 -6.75
CA THR A 253 -6.62 9.15 -5.88
C THR A 253 -5.37 9.62 -6.61
N GLN A 254 -4.73 10.63 -6.04
CA GLN A 254 -3.43 11.12 -6.50
C GLN A 254 -2.39 10.71 -5.47
N ASP A 255 -1.54 9.74 -5.80
CA ASP A 255 -0.59 9.15 -4.87
C ASP A 255 0.81 9.06 -5.46
N LYS A 256 1.81 9.16 -4.61
CA LYS A 256 3.20 8.82 -4.92
C LYS A 256 3.50 7.37 -4.55
N VAL A 257 2.96 6.91 -3.42
CA VAL A 257 3.12 5.54 -2.91
C VAL A 257 1.73 4.95 -2.66
N PHE A 258 1.50 3.76 -3.18
CA PHE A 258 0.22 3.07 -3.10
C PHE A 258 0.37 1.56 -2.90
N LEU A 259 -0.71 0.81 -2.90
CA LEU A 259 -0.73 -0.65 -2.92
C LEU A 259 -1.35 -1.14 -4.24
N LEU A 260 -1.06 -2.36 -4.64
CA LEU A 260 -1.74 -2.96 -5.79
C LEU A 260 -3.23 -3.17 -5.49
N SER A 261 -4.06 -3.05 -6.53
CA SER A 261 -5.46 -3.48 -6.51
C SER A 261 -5.60 -4.97 -6.86
N LEU A 262 -6.83 -5.49 -6.73
CA LEU A 262 -7.14 -6.86 -7.16
C LEU A 262 -6.89 -7.10 -8.66
N PRO A 263 -7.29 -6.21 -9.60
CA PRO A 263 -6.91 -6.36 -11.01
C PRO A 263 -5.40 -6.31 -11.21
N GLU A 264 -4.69 -5.34 -10.66
CA GLU A 264 -3.25 -5.17 -10.84
C GLU A 264 -2.44 -6.35 -10.30
N VAL A 265 -2.81 -6.90 -9.14
CA VAL A 265 -2.10 -8.06 -8.60
C VAL A 265 -2.23 -9.29 -9.49
N THR A 266 -3.34 -9.44 -10.22
CA THR A 266 -3.52 -10.53 -11.19
C THR A 266 -2.83 -10.26 -12.52
N GLU A 267 -2.67 -8.97 -12.89
CA GLU A 267 -1.94 -8.55 -14.08
C GLU A 267 -0.44 -8.77 -13.92
N TYR A 268 0.12 -8.33 -12.78
CA TYR A 268 1.58 -8.35 -12.59
C TYR A 268 2.13 -9.67 -12.05
N PHE A 269 1.29 -10.49 -11.41
CA PHE A 269 1.71 -11.77 -10.84
C PHE A 269 0.81 -12.91 -11.35
N THR A 270 1.36 -13.74 -12.24
CA THR A 270 0.60 -14.77 -12.94
C THR A 270 0.30 -16.01 -12.09
N SER A 271 1.01 -16.18 -10.98
CA SER A 271 0.87 -17.34 -10.09
C SER A 271 0.88 -16.95 -8.62
N SER A 272 0.33 -17.80 -7.74
CA SER A 272 0.41 -17.60 -6.29
C SER A 272 1.87 -17.53 -5.80
N ASN A 273 2.76 -18.35 -6.36
CA ASN A 273 4.17 -18.33 -5.98
C ASN A 273 4.85 -16.97 -6.18
N GLU A 274 4.47 -16.21 -7.22
CA GLU A 274 5.01 -14.88 -7.48
C GLU A 274 4.46 -13.83 -6.51
N ARG A 275 3.28 -14.09 -5.93
CA ARG A 275 2.65 -13.21 -4.94
C ARG A 275 3.15 -13.44 -3.52
N ILE A 276 3.78 -14.59 -3.25
CA ILE A 276 4.39 -14.84 -1.93
C ILE A 276 5.35 -13.71 -1.57
N CYS A 277 5.21 -13.20 -0.34
CA CYS A 277 6.05 -12.13 0.16
C CYS A 277 6.65 -12.49 1.52
N PHE A 278 7.92 -12.18 1.71
CA PHE A 278 8.63 -12.36 2.98
C PHE A 278 8.69 -11.02 3.70
N PRO A 279 8.34 -10.95 4.99
CA PRO A 279 8.46 -9.72 5.76
C PRO A 279 9.91 -9.50 6.18
N THR A 280 10.28 -8.23 6.32
CA THR A 280 11.51 -7.85 7.01
C THR A 280 11.42 -8.17 8.51
N LYS A 281 12.55 -8.25 9.21
CA LYS A 281 12.53 -8.41 10.68
C LYS A 281 11.79 -7.25 11.35
N TYR A 282 11.99 -6.04 10.83
CA TYR A 282 11.27 -4.86 11.30
C TYR A 282 9.75 -5.02 11.14
N ALA A 283 9.26 -5.44 9.98
CA ALA A 283 7.83 -5.69 9.76
C ALA A 283 7.27 -6.73 10.75
N ILE A 284 8.05 -7.77 11.09
CA ILE A 284 7.64 -8.78 12.10
C ILE A 284 7.51 -8.12 13.48
N GLU A 285 8.45 -7.29 13.89
CA GLU A 285 8.38 -6.57 15.17
C GLU A 285 7.24 -5.55 15.20
N GLN A 286 6.85 -4.99 14.06
CA GLN A 286 5.65 -4.16 13.94
C GLN A 286 4.34 -4.97 13.98
N GLY A 287 4.39 -6.31 14.03
CA GLY A 287 3.24 -7.19 14.20
C GLY A 287 2.86 -8.04 12.98
N ALA A 288 3.64 -8.02 11.89
CA ALA A 288 3.34 -8.82 10.72
C ALA A 288 3.28 -10.31 11.07
N LYS A 289 2.12 -10.92 10.83
CA LYS A 289 1.93 -12.36 11.04
C LYS A 289 2.65 -13.15 9.95
N THR A 290 3.37 -14.17 10.37
CA THR A 290 4.11 -15.04 9.44
C THR A 290 3.66 -16.50 9.55
N ASN A 291 3.76 -17.21 8.42
CA ASN A 291 3.74 -18.66 8.36
C ASN A 291 4.85 -19.10 7.38
N LEU A 292 5.72 -20.02 7.78
CA LEU A 292 6.90 -20.45 6.99
C LEU A 292 7.77 -19.26 6.51
N ASN A 293 7.89 -18.21 7.33
CA ASN A 293 8.55 -16.94 7.01
C ASN A 293 7.88 -16.11 5.91
N GLN A 294 6.67 -16.44 5.48
CA GLN A 294 5.87 -15.70 4.53
C GLN A 294 4.81 -14.88 5.27
N SER A 295 4.43 -13.71 4.73
CA SER A 295 3.48 -12.82 5.37
C SER A 295 2.26 -12.54 4.49
N TRP A 296 1.17 -12.15 5.14
CA TRP A 296 0.02 -11.53 4.48
C TRP A 296 0.37 -10.08 4.14
N TRP A 297 -0.16 -9.57 3.04
CA TRP A 297 0.02 -8.17 2.67
C TRP A 297 -1.24 -7.57 2.04
N TRP A 298 -1.51 -6.30 2.39
CA TRP A 298 -2.70 -5.59 1.97
C TRP A 298 -2.71 -5.31 0.47
N LEU A 299 -3.91 -5.39 -0.12
CA LEU A 299 -4.26 -4.75 -1.39
C LEU A 299 -5.09 -3.49 -1.10
N ARG A 300 -5.14 -2.53 -2.06
CA ARG A 300 -5.94 -1.32 -1.87
C ARG A 300 -7.44 -1.52 -2.08
N SER A 301 -7.86 -2.60 -2.76
CA SER A 301 -9.26 -2.89 -3.05
C SER A 301 -10.03 -3.27 -1.79
N ALA A 302 -11.30 -2.81 -1.68
CA ALA A 302 -12.20 -3.23 -0.62
C ALA A 302 -12.47 -4.74 -0.65
N GLY A 303 -12.77 -5.33 0.50
CA GLY A 303 -13.14 -6.74 0.64
C GLY A 303 -14.64 -6.99 0.37
N SER A 304 -15.22 -8.00 1.04
CA SER A 304 -16.64 -8.36 0.91
C SER A 304 -17.58 -7.38 1.63
N ALA A 305 -17.05 -6.65 2.61
CA ALA A 305 -17.76 -5.60 3.34
C ALA A 305 -16.92 -4.31 3.27
N GLN A 306 -17.58 -3.16 3.44
CA GLN A 306 -16.92 -1.85 3.32
C GLN A 306 -15.88 -1.61 4.41
N ASN A 307 -15.98 -2.29 5.55
CA ASN A 307 -15.00 -2.29 6.64
C ASN A 307 -13.97 -3.43 6.55
N SER A 308 -13.79 -3.99 5.34
CA SER A 308 -12.75 -4.98 5.03
C SER A 308 -11.97 -4.58 3.78
N ALA A 309 -10.68 -4.95 3.73
CA ALA A 309 -9.80 -4.75 2.59
C ALA A 309 -9.23 -6.09 2.12
N ALA A 310 -9.12 -6.27 0.81
CA ALA A 310 -8.53 -7.45 0.20
C ALA A 310 -7.04 -7.58 0.57
N TYR A 311 -6.53 -8.79 0.57
CA TYR A 311 -5.13 -9.07 0.89
C TYR A 311 -4.65 -10.33 0.18
N ILE A 312 -3.34 -10.49 0.12
CA ILE A 312 -2.70 -11.74 -0.29
C ILE A 312 -2.27 -12.47 0.98
N ASP A 313 -2.53 -13.78 1.04
CA ASP A 313 -2.12 -14.59 2.17
C ASP A 313 -0.66 -15.10 2.04
N TYR A 314 -0.22 -15.89 3.03
CA TYR A 314 1.14 -16.42 3.05
C TYR A 314 1.41 -17.46 1.94
N GLU A 315 0.38 -18.10 1.36
CA GLU A 315 0.50 -19.02 0.23
C GLU A 315 0.47 -18.28 -1.12
N GLY A 316 0.31 -16.97 -1.10
CA GLY A 316 0.18 -16.12 -2.29
C GLY A 316 -1.21 -16.14 -2.89
N ASP A 317 -2.20 -16.67 -2.19
CA ASP A 317 -3.58 -16.70 -2.64
C ASP A 317 -4.28 -15.37 -2.39
N ILE A 318 -5.19 -15.00 -3.31
CA ILE A 318 -5.92 -13.73 -3.25
C ILE A 318 -7.17 -13.92 -2.39
N TYR A 319 -7.21 -13.19 -1.28
CA TYR A 319 -8.38 -13.15 -0.42
C TYR A 319 -9.28 -11.97 -0.79
N TYR A 320 -10.19 -12.21 -1.74
CA TYR A 320 -11.17 -11.23 -2.23
C TYR A 320 -12.12 -10.75 -1.15
N GLY A 321 -12.51 -11.63 -0.21
CA GLY A 321 -13.40 -11.30 0.91
C GLY A 321 -12.76 -10.32 1.90
N GLY A 322 -11.44 -10.30 1.91
CA GLY A 322 -10.66 -9.37 2.72
C GLY A 322 -10.64 -9.69 4.21
N ARG A 323 -10.01 -8.81 4.96
CA ARG A 323 -9.89 -8.80 6.40
C ARG A 323 -10.37 -7.44 6.94
N GLY A 324 -10.89 -7.41 8.16
CA GLY A 324 -11.28 -6.15 8.82
C GLY A 324 -10.17 -5.10 8.73
N VAL A 325 -10.52 -3.90 8.33
CA VAL A 325 -9.57 -2.80 8.03
C VAL A 325 -8.70 -2.38 9.22
N ASN A 326 -9.10 -2.69 10.45
CA ASN A 326 -8.32 -2.45 11.65
C ASN A 326 -7.41 -3.62 12.06
N GLY A 327 -7.28 -4.64 11.21
CA GLY A 327 -6.37 -5.77 11.43
C GLY A 327 -4.92 -5.28 11.51
N ASP A 328 -4.21 -5.73 12.54
CA ASP A 328 -2.87 -5.29 12.92
C ASP A 328 -1.78 -6.34 12.64
N THR A 329 -2.07 -7.30 11.77
CA THR A 329 -1.17 -8.43 11.47
C THR A 329 -0.88 -8.60 9.98
N VAL A 330 -1.41 -7.71 9.15
CA VAL A 330 -1.21 -7.73 7.70
C VAL A 330 -0.15 -6.71 7.33
N SER A 331 0.87 -7.15 6.63
CA SER A 331 2.01 -6.32 6.30
C SER A 331 1.75 -5.39 5.11
N VAL A 332 2.68 -4.46 4.93
CA VAL A 332 2.64 -3.45 3.87
C VAL A 332 3.72 -3.75 2.84
N ARG A 333 3.30 -3.87 1.58
CA ARG A 333 4.13 -4.06 0.40
C ARG A 333 3.94 -2.88 -0.55
N PRO A 334 4.69 -1.78 -0.40
CA PRO A 334 4.48 -0.54 -1.15
C PRO A 334 4.76 -0.70 -2.65
N VAL A 335 4.08 0.16 -3.43
CA VAL A 335 4.23 0.30 -4.88
C VAL A 335 4.42 1.77 -5.21
N LEU A 336 5.28 2.06 -6.19
CA LEU A 336 5.50 3.43 -6.67
C LEU A 336 6.07 3.43 -8.10
N TRP A 337 5.97 4.57 -8.76
CA TRP A 337 6.67 4.85 -10.01
C TRP A 337 7.99 5.57 -9.72
N ILE A 338 9.03 5.26 -10.50
CA ILE A 338 10.33 5.95 -10.46
C ILE A 338 10.60 6.51 -11.85
N ASP A 339 10.82 7.82 -11.96
CA ASP A 339 11.30 8.49 -13.17
C ASP A 339 12.81 8.25 -13.31
N LEU A 340 13.23 7.65 -14.42
CA LEU A 340 14.59 7.23 -14.72
C LEU A 340 15.48 8.37 -15.25
#